data_f2903fe5f430429e6043ed35813951cd
#
_entry.id   f2903fe5f430429e6043ed35813951cd
#
_cell.length_a   1.000
_cell.length_b   1.000
_cell.length_c   1.000
_cell.angle_alpha   90.00
_cell.angle_beta   90.00
_cell.angle_gamma   90.00
#
_symmetry.space_group_name_H-M   'P 1'
#
loop_
_entity.id
_entity.type
_entity.pdbx_description
1 polymer ?
#
loop_
_entity_poly.entity_id
_entity_poly.type
_entity_poly.pdbx_seq_one_letter_code
_entity_poly.pdbx_strand_id
1 'polypeptide(L)'
;LPPSSAASDVYKRQDNEIIDKIQKPREPFNVNSLAQSAAVAAMDDEEHLEKSFQMNISGMLFLKTEIVKMGLKIYPSHANFILLDFGYPAKNIYEELLKRGVIVRPLENYNLPNCLRITVGTQDENERFIAGLKEVLGVLR
;
A
#
# COMPACT_ATOMS: atom_id res chain seq x y z
N LEU A 1 3.97 -9.05 1.00
CA LEU A 1 5.41 -8.81 0.83
C LEU A 1 5.68 -7.31 0.98
N PRO A 2 6.79 -6.88 1.60
CA PRO A 2 7.11 -5.47 1.72
C PRO A 2 7.21 -4.80 0.35
N PRO A 3 6.95 -3.48 0.23
CA PRO A 3 6.91 -2.77 -1.06
C PRO A 3 8.20 -2.85 -1.89
N SER A 4 9.28 -3.29 -1.28
CA SER A 4 10.54 -3.59 -1.97
C SER A 4 10.51 -4.87 -2.82
N SER A 5 9.52 -5.74 -2.68
CA SER A 5 9.48 -7.02 -3.40
C SER A 5 9.27 -6.85 -4.91
N ALA A 6 8.38 -5.95 -5.32
CA ALA A 6 8.14 -5.69 -6.74
C ALA A 6 9.41 -5.14 -7.43
N ALA A 7 10.13 -4.22 -6.77
CA ALA A 7 11.40 -3.71 -7.27
C ALA A 7 12.49 -4.80 -7.29
N SER A 8 12.55 -5.66 -6.27
CA SER A 8 13.51 -6.77 -6.23
C SER A 8 13.21 -7.85 -7.28
N ASP A 9 11.95 -8.07 -7.65
CA ASP A 9 11.58 -9.00 -8.70
C ASP A 9 12.04 -8.54 -10.09
N VAL A 10 12.03 -7.25 -10.36
CA VAL A 10 12.60 -6.67 -11.59
C VAL A 10 14.09 -6.94 -11.67
N TYR A 11 14.84 -6.88 -10.56
CA TYR A 11 16.27 -7.18 -10.52
C TYR A 11 16.58 -8.68 -10.58
N LYS A 12 15.72 -9.53 -10.06
CA LYS A 12 15.96 -10.98 -9.98
C LYS A 12 15.64 -11.75 -11.26
N ARG A 13 14.84 -11.19 -12.14
CA ARG A 13 14.42 -11.83 -13.42
C ARG A 13 15.07 -11.17 -14.63
N GLN A 14 16.36 -10.99 -14.58
CA GLN A 14 17.14 -10.41 -15.67
C GLN A 14 17.91 -11.51 -16.42
N ASP A 15 18.38 -11.15 -17.62
CA ASP A 15 19.35 -11.96 -18.36
C ASP A 15 20.58 -12.26 -17.51
N ASN A 16 21.13 -13.48 -17.61
CA ASN A 16 22.28 -13.91 -16.82
C ASN A 16 23.49 -12.98 -16.95
N GLU A 17 23.74 -12.45 -18.16
CA GLU A 17 24.84 -11.53 -18.38
C GLU A 17 24.67 -10.20 -17.62
N ILE A 18 23.42 -9.73 -17.47
CA ILE A 18 23.10 -8.54 -16.68
C ILE A 18 23.28 -8.83 -15.19
N ILE A 19 22.81 -10.00 -14.74
CA ILE A 19 22.95 -10.43 -13.36
C ILE A 19 24.44 -10.49 -12.95
N ASP A 20 25.28 -11.08 -13.80
CA ASP A 20 26.73 -11.18 -13.54
C ASP A 20 27.39 -9.79 -13.47
N LYS A 21 26.96 -8.84 -14.27
CA LYS A 21 27.46 -7.45 -14.21
C LYS A 21 27.01 -6.74 -12.91
N ILE A 22 25.77 -6.96 -12.46
CA ILE A 22 25.24 -6.38 -11.22
C ILE A 22 25.88 -7.01 -9.99
N GLN A 23 26.24 -8.30 -10.03
CA GLN A 23 26.87 -8.99 -8.90
C GLN A 23 28.28 -8.43 -8.57
N LYS A 24 29.01 -7.88 -9.57
CA LYS A 24 30.37 -7.39 -9.36
C LYS A 24 30.50 -6.24 -8.35
N PRO A 25 29.65 -5.17 -8.41
CA PRO A 25 29.69 -4.09 -7.44
C PRO A 25 28.90 -4.39 -6.16
N ARG A 26 28.29 -5.57 -6.05
CA ARG A 26 27.45 -5.93 -4.91
C ARG A 26 28.28 -6.05 -3.64
N GLU A 27 27.84 -5.40 -2.56
CA GLU A 27 28.44 -5.55 -1.25
C GLU A 27 28.28 -6.99 -0.70
N PRO A 28 29.30 -7.54 -0.02
CA PRO A 28 29.17 -8.82 0.66
C PRO A 28 28.06 -8.76 1.72
N PHE A 29 27.33 -9.86 1.87
CA PHE A 29 26.26 -10.02 2.87
C PHE A 29 25.09 -9.04 2.77
N ASN A 30 24.79 -8.49 1.58
CA ASN A 30 23.70 -7.56 1.37
C ASN A 30 22.30 -8.14 1.65
N VAL A 31 22.17 -9.46 1.75
CA VAL A 31 21.02 -10.15 2.33
C VAL A 31 21.55 -11.04 3.47
N ASN A 32 21.24 -10.68 4.71
CA ASN A 32 21.70 -11.43 5.87
C ASN A 32 21.03 -12.81 5.98
N SER A 33 21.62 -13.74 6.73
CA SER A 33 21.13 -15.12 6.84
C SER A 33 19.74 -15.22 7.46
N LEU A 34 19.38 -14.34 8.40
CA LEU A 34 18.04 -14.31 8.98
C LEU A 34 16.98 -13.93 7.93
N ALA A 35 17.27 -12.91 7.11
CA ALA A 35 16.38 -12.52 6.03
C ALA A 35 16.22 -13.62 4.96
N GLN A 36 17.30 -14.36 4.67
CA GLN A 36 17.24 -15.51 3.75
C GLN A 36 16.37 -16.63 4.32
N SER A 37 16.57 -17.01 5.58
CA SER A 37 15.77 -18.04 6.26
C SER A 37 14.30 -17.64 6.36
N ALA A 38 14.01 -16.37 6.69
CA ALA A 38 12.65 -15.85 6.74
C ALA A 38 11.98 -15.84 5.35
N ALA A 39 12.73 -15.54 4.30
CA ALA A 39 12.20 -15.56 2.94
C ALA A 39 11.82 -16.98 2.50
N VAL A 40 12.67 -17.97 2.81
CA VAL A 40 12.36 -19.39 2.53
C VAL A 40 11.10 -19.83 3.28
N ALA A 41 11.03 -19.56 4.58
CA ALA A 41 9.85 -19.91 5.39
C ALA A 41 8.57 -19.22 4.89
N ALA A 42 8.67 -17.97 4.47
CA ALA A 42 7.52 -17.23 3.95
C ALA A 42 7.03 -17.74 2.57
N MET A 43 7.90 -18.38 1.80
CA MET A 43 7.50 -18.99 0.52
C MET A 43 6.68 -20.27 0.70
N ASP A 44 6.85 -20.95 1.82
CA ASP A 44 6.16 -22.22 2.15
C ASP A 44 4.90 -21.97 3.00
N ASP A 45 4.62 -20.72 3.39
CA ASP A 45 3.45 -20.35 4.21
C ASP A 45 2.23 -20.02 3.34
N GLU A 46 1.63 -21.06 2.76
CA GLU A 46 0.42 -20.94 1.94
C GLU A 46 -0.79 -20.45 2.75
N GLU A 47 -0.87 -20.79 4.04
CA GLU A 47 -1.97 -20.34 4.91
C GLU A 47 -1.95 -18.83 5.10
N HIS A 48 -0.79 -18.25 5.36
CA HIS A 48 -0.63 -16.80 5.49
C HIS A 48 -0.93 -16.08 4.16
N LEU A 49 -0.50 -16.66 3.05
CA LEU A 49 -0.77 -16.12 1.71
C LEU A 49 -2.27 -16.05 1.44
N GLU A 50 -3.00 -17.14 1.69
CA GLU A 50 -4.45 -17.19 1.47
C GLU A 50 -5.19 -16.23 2.41
N LYS A 51 -4.85 -16.18 3.70
CA LYS A 51 -5.43 -15.22 4.65
C LYS A 51 -5.21 -13.77 4.20
N SER A 52 -4.01 -13.45 3.77
CA SER A 52 -3.66 -12.11 3.28
C SER A 52 -4.43 -11.74 2.02
N PHE A 53 -4.62 -12.69 1.11
CA PHE A 53 -5.40 -12.52 -0.11
C PHE A 53 -6.87 -12.26 0.19
N GLN A 54 -7.50 -13.06 1.05
CA GLN A 54 -8.89 -12.88 1.45
C GLN A 54 -9.12 -11.58 2.21
N MET A 55 -8.20 -11.21 3.11
CA MET A 55 -8.23 -9.93 3.81
C MET A 55 -8.16 -8.75 2.82
N ASN A 56 -7.30 -8.84 1.81
CA ASN A 56 -7.19 -7.80 0.79
C ASN A 56 -8.48 -7.67 -0.04
N ILE A 57 -9.09 -8.77 -0.45
CA ILE A 57 -10.35 -8.75 -1.22
C ILE A 57 -11.48 -8.13 -0.40
N SER A 58 -11.68 -8.60 0.83
CA SER A 58 -12.76 -8.13 1.69
C SER A 58 -12.56 -6.66 2.10
N GLY A 59 -11.34 -6.29 2.48
CA GLY A 59 -10.99 -4.92 2.82
C GLY A 59 -11.11 -3.95 1.64
N MET A 60 -10.70 -4.38 0.45
CA MET A 60 -10.87 -3.61 -0.79
C MET A 60 -12.35 -3.35 -1.09
N LEU A 61 -13.19 -4.37 -0.96
CA LEU A 61 -14.64 -4.23 -1.17
C LEU A 61 -15.26 -3.29 -0.14
N PHE A 62 -14.92 -3.45 1.14
CA PHE A 62 -15.38 -2.58 2.21
C PHE A 62 -15.01 -1.12 1.96
N LEU A 63 -13.75 -0.83 1.73
CA LEU A 63 -13.25 0.53 1.49
C LEU A 63 -13.92 1.16 0.26
N LYS A 64 -14.00 0.43 -0.87
CA LYS A 64 -14.68 0.90 -2.07
C LYS A 64 -16.13 1.28 -1.79
N THR A 65 -16.85 0.41 -1.09
CA THR A 65 -18.26 0.63 -0.76
C THR A 65 -18.45 1.87 0.10
N GLU A 66 -17.68 2.03 1.17
CA GLU A 66 -17.81 3.16 2.08
C GLU A 66 -17.37 4.48 1.44
N ILE A 67 -16.31 4.48 0.65
CA ILE A 67 -15.81 5.69 -0.04
C ILE A 67 -16.81 6.17 -1.09
N VAL A 68 -17.40 5.27 -1.88
CA VAL A 68 -18.41 5.61 -2.87
C VAL A 68 -19.68 6.19 -2.23
N LYS A 69 -20.11 5.67 -1.06
CA LYS A 69 -21.22 6.27 -0.29
C LYS A 69 -20.95 7.72 0.13
N MET A 70 -19.71 8.11 0.31
CA MET A 70 -19.31 9.48 0.62
C MET A 70 -19.26 10.40 -0.63
N GLY A 71 -19.52 9.86 -1.83
CA GLY A 71 -19.48 10.61 -3.09
C GLY A 71 -18.07 10.90 -3.59
N LEU A 72 -17.06 10.19 -3.08
CA LEU A 72 -15.67 10.36 -3.48
C LEU A 72 -15.33 9.43 -4.66
N LYS A 73 -14.39 9.88 -5.48
CA LYS A 73 -13.94 9.14 -6.64
C LYS A 73 -12.77 8.22 -6.29
N ILE A 74 -12.86 6.98 -6.77
CA ILE A 74 -11.78 6.00 -6.70
C ILE A 74 -11.41 5.52 -8.09
N TYR A 75 -10.14 5.13 -8.26
CA TYR A 75 -9.68 4.52 -9.50
C TYR A 75 -9.61 2.99 -9.36
N PRO A 76 -9.81 2.23 -10.45
CA PRO A 76 -9.66 0.77 -10.42
C PRO A 76 -8.28 0.36 -9.90
N SER A 77 -8.26 -0.65 -9.05
CA SER A 77 -7.02 -1.19 -8.49
C SER A 77 -7.09 -2.71 -8.42
N HIS A 78 -5.97 -3.35 -8.77
CA HIS A 78 -5.70 -4.79 -8.63
C HIS A 78 -4.58 -5.05 -7.61
N ALA A 79 -4.20 -4.03 -6.85
CA ALA A 79 -3.17 -4.09 -5.80
C ALA A 79 -3.82 -4.08 -4.41
N ASN A 80 -2.99 -3.96 -3.38
CA ASN A 80 -3.43 -3.86 -1.99
C ASN A 80 -3.65 -2.40 -1.54
N PHE A 81 -4.02 -1.51 -2.44
CA PHE A 81 -4.30 -0.11 -2.12
C PHE A 81 -5.35 0.48 -3.06
N ILE A 82 -5.98 1.57 -2.62
CA ILE A 82 -6.91 2.39 -3.40
C ILE A 82 -6.27 3.75 -3.67
N LEU A 83 -6.47 4.26 -4.89
CA LEU A 83 -6.23 5.65 -5.22
C LEU A 83 -7.54 6.42 -5.07
N LEU A 84 -7.57 7.31 -4.09
CA LEU A 84 -8.72 8.14 -3.73
C LEU A 84 -8.51 9.57 -4.20
N ASP A 85 -9.44 10.10 -4.99
CA ASP A 85 -9.41 11.44 -5.56
C ASP A 85 -10.51 12.30 -4.92
N PHE A 86 -10.11 13.42 -4.33
CA PHE A 86 -11.02 14.36 -3.68
C PHE A 86 -11.54 15.44 -4.63
N GLY A 87 -10.95 15.60 -5.84
CA GLY A 87 -11.25 16.67 -6.77
C GLY A 87 -10.68 18.04 -6.38
N TYR A 88 -10.04 18.15 -5.21
CA TYR A 88 -9.37 19.35 -4.68
C TYR A 88 -8.13 18.92 -3.87
N PRO A 89 -7.18 19.85 -3.56
CA PRO A 89 -5.93 19.50 -2.89
C PRO A 89 -6.16 18.73 -1.58
N ALA A 90 -5.59 17.52 -1.51
CA ALA A 90 -5.80 16.57 -0.41
C ALA A 90 -4.88 16.81 0.80
N LYS A 91 -4.01 17.84 0.76
CA LYS A 91 -3.04 18.13 1.81
C LYS A 91 -3.69 18.31 3.19
N ASN A 92 -4.72 19.14 3.29
CA ASN A 92 -5.40 19.40 4.55
C ASN A 92 -6.09 18.13 5.09
N ILE A 93 -6.66 17.31 4.20
CA ILE A 93 -7.26 16.02 4.58
C ILE A 93 -6.19 15.08 5.14
N TYR A 94 -5.05 15.00 4.47
CA TYR A 94 -3.91 14.21 4.94
C TYR A 94 -3.45 14.64 6.33
N GLU A 95 -3.26 15.94 6.56
CA GLU A 95 -2.81 16.48 7.85
C GLU A 95 -3.81 16.21 8.97
N GLU A 96 -5.11 16.35 8.70
CA GLU A 96 -6.16 16.06 9.66
C GLU A 96 -6.30 14.56 9.98
N LEU A 97 -6.13 13.67 8.99
CA LEU A 97 -6.06 12.23 9.20
C LEU A 97 -4.83 11.86 10.06
N LEU A 98 -3.68 12.47 9.77
CA LEU A 98 -2.45 12.23 10.53
C LEU A 98 -2.60 12.60 12.01
N LYS A 99 -3.24 13.73 12.33
CA LYS A 99 -3.55 14.14 13.71
C LYS A 99 -4.41 13.12 14.45
N ARG A 100 -5.24 12.35 13.73
CA ARG A 100 -6.09 11.27 14.26
C ARG A 100 -5.38 9.91 14.31
N GLY A 101 -4.07 9.89 13.99
CA GLY A 101 -3.27 8.66 13.95
C GLY A 101 -3.61 7.75 12.76
N VAL A 102 -4.17 8.32 11.69
CA VAL A 102 -4.44 7.62 10.43
C VAL A 102 -3.41 8.05 9.40
N ILE A 103 -2.51 7.13 9.05
CA ILE A 103 -1.40 7.40 8.13
C ILE A 103 -1.77 6.90 6.74
N VAL A 104 -1.87 7.84 5.79
CA VAL A 104 -2.09 7.57 4.37
C VAL A 104 -0.96 8.19 3.54
N ARG A 105 -0.87 7.87 2.26
CA ARG A 105 0.21 8.38 1.43
C ARG A 105 -0.26 9.52 0.51
N PRO A 106 0.24 10.76 0.69
CA PRO A 106 0.02 11.84 -0.27
C PRO A 106 0.79 11.56 -1.57
N LEU A 107 0.23 12.02 -2.69
CA LEU A 107 0.77 11.77 -4.02
C LEU A 107 1.16 13.05 -4.77
N GLU A 108 1.41 14.12 -4.05
CA GLU A 108 1.85 15.40 -4.61
C GLU A 108 3.14 15.24 -5.45
N ASN A 109 4.08 14.41 -4.97
CA ASN A 109 5.33 14.10 -5.68
C ASN A 109 5.13 13.37 -7.02
N TYR A 110 3.93 12.87 -7.27
CA TYR A 110 3.53 12.20 -8.53
C TYR A 110 2.65 13.10 -9.40
N ASN A 111 2.60 14.41 -9.14
CA ASN A 111 1.70 15.37 -9.79
C ASN A 111 0.21 15.03 -9.62
N LEU A 112 -0.16 14.41 -8.50
CA LEU A 112 -1.53 14.07 -8.12
C LEU A 112 -1.88 14.73 -6.76
N PRO A 113 -1.92 16.08 -6.69
CA PRO A 113 -2.11 16.80 -5.42
C PRO A 113 -3.49 16.57 -4.78
N ASN A 114 -4.48 16.14 -5.57
CA ASN A 114 -5.85 15.88 -5.11
C ASN A 114 -6.04 14.44 -4.62
N CYS A 115 -5.01 13.62 -4.67
CA CYS A 115 -5.13 12.19 -4.43
C CYS A 115 -4.37 11.74 -3.17
N LEU A 116 -4.96 10.76 -2.50
CA LEU A 116 -4.29 9.98 -1.45
C LEU A 116 -4.29 8.50 -1.83
N ARG A 117 -3.22 7.81 -1.49
CA ARG A 117 -3.15 6.35 -1.59
C ARG A 117 -3.44 5.72 -0.24
N ILE A 118 -4.44 4.87 -0.21
CA ILE A 118 -4.92 4.18 0.98
C ILE A 118 -4.56 2.70 0.84
N THR A 119 -3.70 2.19 1.70
CA THR A 119 -3.39 0.76 1.75
C THR A 119 -4.54 0.01 2.43
N VAL A 120 -4.91 -1.13 1.89
CA VAL A 120 -5.88 -2.04 2.52
C VAL A 120 -5.20 -2.67 3.73
N GLY A 121 -5.78 -2.47 4.91
CA GLY A 121 -5.32 -3.02 6.17
C GLY A 121 -6.24 -4.12 6.68
N THR A 122 -6.12 -4.43 7.97
CA THR A 122 -7.08 -5.26 8.70
C THR A 122 -8.45 -4.60 8.73
N GLN A 123 -9.48 -5.35 9.14
CA GLN A 123 -10.84 -4.81 9.25
C GLN A 123 -10.87 -3.57 10.17
N ASP A 124 -10.26 -3.66 11.35
CA ASP A 124 -10.23 -2.56 12.33
C ASP A 124 -9.50 -1.32 11.79
N GLU A 125 -8.40 -1.51 11.06
CA GLU A 125 -7.65 -0.42 10.43
C GLU A 125 -8.47 0.27 9.32
N ASN A 126 -9.16 -0.51 8.51
CA ASN A 126 -10.04 0.01 7.46
C ASN A 126 -11.23 0.78 8.05
N GLU A 127 -11.85 0.27 9.11
CA GLU A 127 -12.94 0.95 9.83
C GLU A 127 -12.46 2.25 10.47
N ARG A 128 -11.29 2.23 11.11
CA ARG A 128 -10.66 3.42 11.68
C ARG A 128 -10.37 4.48 10.63
N PHE A 129 -9.86 4.09 9.46
CA PHE A 129 -9.66 5.00 8.34
C PHE A 129 -10.98 5.64 7.90
N ILE A 130 -12.04 4.84 7.68
CA ILE A 130 -13.34 5.34 7.24
C ILE A 130 -13.97 6.27 8.29
N ALA A 131 -13.88 5.96 9.57
CA ALA A 131 -14.36 6.83 10.64
C ALA A 131 -13.62 8.16 10.64
N GLY A 132 -12.29 8.14 10.62
CA GLY A 132 -11.46 9.34 10.56
C GLY A 132 -11.73 10.18 9.31
N LEU A 133 -11.92 9.55 8.15
CA LEU A 133 -12.24 10.25 6.91
C LEU A 133 -13.60 10.94 6.98
N LYS A 134 -14.63 10.28 7.53
CA LYS A 134 -15.97 10.88 7.73
C LYS A 134 -15.89 12.11 8.65
N GLU A 135 -15.15 12.03 9.74
CA GLU A 135 -14.95 13.17 10.64
C GLU A 135 -14.25 14.34 9.95
N VAL A 136 -13.14 14.08 9.26
CA VAL A 136 -12.39 15.11 8.54
C VAL A 136 -13.23 15.81 7.49
N LEU A 137 -13.99 15.06 6.70
CA LEU A 137 -14.88 15.63 5.69
C LEU A 137 -16.06 16.41 6.30
N GLY A 138 -16.51 16.01 7.50
CA GLY A 138 -17.55 16.74 8.25
C GLY A 138 -17.05 18.07 8.82
N VAL A 139 -15.78 18.15 9.20
CA VAL A 139 -15.14 19.36 9.75
C VAL A 139 -14.76 20.36 8.65
N LEU A 140 -14.40 19.87 7.46
CA LEU A 140 -13.94 20.71 6.34
C LEU A 140 -15.09 21.19 5.41
N ARG A 141 -16.32 20.78 5.67
CA ARG A 141 -17.54 21.28 5.02
C ARG A 141 -18.14 22.43 5.81
#